data_ffb2ace11a06d5fa764b7dda05fafd5f
#
_entry.id   ffb2ace11a06d5fa764b7dda05fafd5f
#
_cell.length_a   1.000
_cell.length_b   1.000
_cell.length_c   1.000
_cell.angle_alpha   90.00
_cell.angle_beta   90.00
_cell.angle_gamma   90.00
#
_symmetry.space_group_name_H-M   'P 1'
#
loop_
_entity.id
_entity.type
_entity.pdbx_description
1 polymer ?
#
loop_
_entity_poly.entity_id
_entity_poly.type
_entity_poly.pdbx_seq_one_letter_code
_entity_poly.pdbx_strand_id
1 'polypeptide(L)'
;MTQCSGMLTTEPPKKGTGAGIWATDMADRFPTAQVIGTDLSPVPPGMQPHNVTFEIDDCCSEWVFPNDHFDFVHVRGLFGSVADWPKLYREAYRHLRPGAYIEQVEWSVHNRSGNGTLSPNHTLAKFSQNAIRAGTMTGKTFEIAENMAGLIREAGFEDVVEKRFKWPVGPWSTDPKLKEIGRWNLLNWEEGMEGWVMAAYTRVLGVGLYFY
;
A
#
# COMPACT_ATOMS: atom_id res chain seq x y z
N MET A 1 -1.59 19.93 10.48
CA MET A 1 -1.32 18.83 9.52
C MET A 1 -2.43 17.82 9.66
N THR A 2 -3.20 17.64 8.64
CA THR A 2 -4.28 16.65 8.62
C THR A 2 -3.88 15.56 7.62
N GLN A 3 -4.00 14.31 7.99
CA GLN A 3 -3.53 13.21 7.18
C GLN A 3 -4.63 12.19 6.91
N CYS A 4 -4.70 11.71 5.67
CA CYS A 4 -5.48 10.56 5.27
C CYS A 4 -4.53 9.38 5.03
N SER A 5 -4.70 8.30 5.77
CA SER A 5 -4.00 7.03 5.55
C SER A 5 -5.05 6.01 5.15
N GLY A 6 -5.13 5.71 3.87
CA GLY A 6 -6.02 4.67 3.35
C GLY A 6 -5.27 3.35 3.20
N MET A 7 -5.73 2.33 3.89
CA MET A 7 -5.34 0.95 3.66
C MET A 7 -6.56 0.12 3.36
N LEU A 8 -6.59 -0.42 2.15
CA LEU A 8 -7.57 -1.41 1.75
C LEU A 8 -6.95 -2.79 1.84
N THR A 9 -7.37 -3.57 2.81
CA THR A 9 -7.14 -5.01 2.81
C THR A 9 -8.45 -5.72 2.59
N THR A 10 -8.59 -6.42 1.48
CA THR A 10 -9.72 -7.32 1.24
C THR A 10 -9.50 -8.62 1.98
N GLU A 11 -10.14 -8.76 3.14
CA GLU A 11 -10.19 -9.88 4.09
C GLU A 11 -9.08 -10.00 5.13
N PRO A 12 -9.41 -10.64 6.30
CA PRO A 12 -8.87 -10.19 7.56
C PRO A 12 -7.39 -10.51 7.64
N PRO A 13 -6.51 -9.56 7.54
CA PRO A 13 -5.14 -9.79 7.90
C PRO A 13 -5.07 -9.73 9.41
N LYS A 14 -4.74 -10.82 9.98
CA LYS A 14 -4.06 -10.81 11.25
C LYS A 14 -2.76 -10.04 11.03
N LYS A 15 -2.75 -8.74 11.38
CA LYS A 15 -1.59 -7.84 11.32
C LYS A 15 -1.25 -7.24 9.94
N GLY A 16 -1.99 -6.23 9.55
CA GLY A 16 -1.59 -5.24 8.56
C GLY A 16 -1.85 -3.86 9.14
N THR A 17 -1.40 -2.83 8.52
CA THR A 17 -1.57 -1.44 8.92
C THR A 17 -3.04 -0.99 9.01
N GLY A 18 -4.01 -1.78 8.63
CA GLY A 18 -5.41 -1.67 9.03
C GLY A 18 -5.62 -1.53 10.56
N ALA A 19 -4.59 -1.81 11.36
CA ALA A 19 -4.55 -1.51 12.79
C ALA A 19 -4.27 -0.03 13.13
N GLY A 20 -4.09 0.85 12.13
CA GLY A 20 -3.88 2.27 12.36
C GLY A 20 -2.49 2.67 12.89
N ILE A 21 -1.51 1.75 12.88
CA ILE A 21 -0.18 1.97 13.47
C ILE A 21 0.48 3.23 12.91
N TRP A 22 0.48 3.40 11.58
CA TRP A 22 1.11 4.55 10.97
C TRP A 22 0.44 5.87 11.39
N ALA A 23 -0.89 5.93 11.41
CA ALA A 23 -1.64 7.12 11.82
C ALA A 23 -1.40 7.44 13.31
N THR A 24 -1.33 6.42 14.16
CA THR A 24 -0.98 6.54 15.58
C THR A 24 0.43 7.10 15.76
N ASP A 25 1.43 6.53 15.08
CA ASP A 25 2.82 7.01 15.14
C ASP A 25 2.95 8.46 14.65
N MET A 26 2.17 8.83 13.62
CA MET A 26 2.16 10.22 13.14
C MET A 26 1.49 11.16 14.12
N ALA A 27 0.40 10.76 14.77
CA ALA A 27 -0.26 11.54 15.79
C ALA A 27 0.65 11.78 17.00
N ASP A 28 1.37 10.77 17.46
CA ASP A 28 2.36 10.89 18.54
C ASP A 28 3.53 11.81 18.14
N ARG A 29 4.01 11.68 16.91
CA ARG A 29 5.13 12.48 16.41
C ARG A 29 4.77 13.94 16.18
N PHE A 30 3.52 14.23 15.86
CA PHE A 30 3.00 15.58 15.58
C PHE A 30 1.78 15.89 16.45
N PRO A 31 1.98 16.18 17.77
CA PRO A 31 0.87 16.35 18.72
C PRO A 31 -0.11 17.49 18.39
N THR A 32 0.31 18.45 17.57
CA THR A 32 -0.53 19.58 17.13
C THR A 32 -1.29 19.31 15.85
N ALA A 33 -1.01 18.18 15.17
CA ALA A 33 -1.72 17.78 13.96
C ALA A 33 -3.01 17.03 14.32
N GLN A 34 -4.04 17.17 13.51
CA GLN A 34 -5.18 16.26 13.49
C GLN A 34 -4.90 15.18 12.43
N VAL A 35 -4.92 13.94 12.82
CA VAL A 35 -4.67 12.80 11.93
C VAL A 35 -5.97 12.05 11.71
N ILE A 36 -6.32 11.80 10.44
CA ILE A 36 -7.48 10.99 10.06
C ILE A 36 -6.95 9.75 9.36
N GLY A 37 -7.27 8.58 9.88
CA GLY A 37 -7.01 7.30 9.25
C GLY A 37 -8.30 6.72 8.68
N THR A 38 -8.31 6.31 7.42
CA THR A 38 -9.48 5.67 6.78
C THR A 38 -9.17 4.23 6.41
N ASP A 39 -10.12 3.33 6.62
CA ASP A 39 -10.06 1.93 6.21
C ASP A 39 -11.49 1.42 5.93
N LEU A 40 -11.63 0.38 5.11
CA LEU A 40 -12.92 -0.31 4.91
C LEU A 40 -13.35 -1.11 6.13
N SER A 41 -12.42 -1.41 7.02
CA SER A 41 -12.64 -2.16 8.25
C SER A 41 -12.41 -1.29 9.48
N PRO A 42 -13.14 -1.49 10.56
CA PRO A 42 -12.91 -0.74 11.79
C PRO A 42 -11.52 -1.04 12.36
N VAL A 43 -10.80 0.02 12.75
CA VAL A 43 -9.55 -0.14 13.49
C VAL A 43 -9.87 -0.69 14.89
N PRO A 44 -9.17 -1.74 15.34
CA PRO A 44 -9.42 -2.30 16.66
C PRO A 44 -9.27 -1.23 17.76
N PRO A 45 -10.14 -1.24 18.77
CA PRO A 45 -10.03 -0.29 19.89
C PRO A 45 -8.70 -0.52 20.63
N GLY A 46 -8.00 0.56 20.93
CA GLY A 46 -6.73 0.56 21.65
C GLY A 46 -6.50 1.91 22.32
N MET A 47 -5.34 2.07 22.99
CA MET A 47 -4.90 3.39 23.43
C MET A 47 -4.46 4.18 22.21
N GLN A 48 -5.27 5.15 21.83
CA GLN A 48 -5.00 6.02 20.68
C GLN A 48 -4.66 7.43 21.16
N PRO A 49 -3.73 8.15 20.52
CA PRO A 49 -3.51 9.55 20.77
C PRO A 49 -4.81 10.37 20.60
N HIS A 50 -4.97 11.42 21.37
CA HIS A 50 -6.18 12.25 21.33
C HIS A 50 -6.40 13.00 20.02
N ASN A 51 -5.36 13.10 19.20
CA ASN A 51 -5.33 13.81 17.93
C ASN A 51 -5.42 12.89 16.70
N VAL A 52 -5.77 11.60 16.89
CA VAL A 52 -6.07 10.68 15.79
C VAL A 52 -7.56 10.29 15.80
N THR A 53 -8.15 10.22 14.60
CA THR A 53 -9.51 9.72 14.38
C THR A 53 -9.47 8.66 13.30
N PHE A 54 -10.18 7.55 13.50
CA PHE A 54 -10.33 6.51 12.49
C PHE A 54 -11.76 6.49 11.97
N GLU A 55 -11.88 6.49 10.65
CA GLU A 55 -13.17 6.47 9.94
C GLU A 55 -13.25 5.24 9.05
N ILE A 56 -14.44 4.61 9.01
CA ILE A 56 -14.72 3.52 8.07
C ILE A 56 -15.16 4.19 6.78
N ASP A 57 -14.27 4.21 5.78
CA ASP A 57 -14.55 4.85 4.51
C ASP A 57 -13.77 4.18 3.37
N ASP A 58 -14.29 4.32 2.15
CA ASP A 58 -13.64 3.87 0.92
C ASP A 58 -12.91 5.02 0.25
N CYS A 59 -11.58 5.02 0.33
CA CYS A 59 -10.74 6.04 -0.30
C CYS A 59 -10.92 6.12 -1.84
N CYS A 60 -11.53 5.13 -2.47
CA CYS A 60 -11.87 5.13 -3.90
C CYS A 60 -13.19 5.84 -4.20
N SER A 61 -13.99 6.15 -3.17
CA SER A 61 -15.23 6.91 -3.29
C SER A 61 -14.97 8.40 -3.47
N GLU A 62 -16.00 9.21 -3.55
CA GLU A 62 -15.88 10.66 -3.45
C GLU A 62 -15.64 11.04 -2.00
N TRP A 63 -14.61 11.85 -1.75
CA TRP A 63 -14.27 12.27 -0.39
C TRP A 63 -15.24 13.34 0.11
N VAL A 64 -15.73 13.16 1.33
CA VAL A 64 -16.71 14.05 1.96
C VAL A 64 -16.09 15.27 2.68
N PHE A 65 -14.78 15.39 2.66
CA PHE A 65 -14.05 16.49 3.28
C PHE A 65 -14.19 17.78 2.44
N PRO A 66 -14.01 18.97 3.03
CA PRO A 66 -13.90 20.21 2.26
C PRO A 66 -12.71 20.20 1.29
N ASN A 67 -12.82 20.95 0.20
CA ASN A 67 -11.66 21.24 -0.64
C ASN A 67 -10.59 21.98 0.17
N ASP A 68 -9.32 21.87 -0.24
CA ASP A 68 -8.20 22.56 0.42
C ASP A 68 -8.13 22.31 1.94
N HIS A 69 -8.43 21.08 2.36
CA HIS A 69 -8.55 20.72 3.76
C HIS A 69 -7.27 20.15 4.35
N PHE A 70 -6.59 19.27 3.62
CA PHE A 70 -5.44 18.54 4.12
C PHE A 70 -4.11 19.24 3.82
N ASP A 71 -3.16 19.13 4.75
CA ASP A 71 -1.77 19.55 4.56
C ASP A 71 -0.88 18.40 4.05
N PHE A 72 -1.35 17.17 4.20
CA PHE A 72 -0.61 15.98 3.79
C PHE A 72 -1.55 14.80 3.58
N VAL A 73 -1.37 14.06 2.50
CA VAL A 73 -2.06 12.79 2.22
C VAL A 73 -1.02 11.69 2.09
N HIS A 74 -1.20 10.59 2.83
CA HIS A 74 -0.35 9.41 2.76
C HIS A 74 -1.12 8.20 2.25
N VAL A 75 -0.58 7.57 1.22
CA VAL A 75 -1.14 6.35 0.61
C VAL A 75 -0.10 5.25 0.68
N ARG A 76 -0.46 4.08 1.21
CA ARG A 76 0.48 2.96 1.29
C ARG A 76 -0.18 1.61 1.12
N GLY A 77 0.40 0.76 0.26
CA GLY A 77 0.05 -0.64 0.14
C GLY A 77 -1.35 -0.89 -0.44
N LEU A 78 -1.83 -0.04 -1.34
CA LEU A 78 -3.15 -0.17 -1.97
C LEU A 78 -3.11 -0.89 -3.34
N PHE A 79 -1.95 -1.35 -3.80
CA PHE A 79 -1.85 -2.12 -5.05
C PHE A 79 -2.80 -3.33 -5.02
N GLY A 80 -3.44 -3.62 -6.15
CA GLY A 80 -4.47 -4.66 -6.24
C GLY A 80 -5.81 -4.35 -5.55
N SER A 81 -5.98 -3.16 -4.97
CA SER A 81 -7.21 -2.75 -4.27
C SER A 81 -7.94 -1.62 -4.99
N VAL A 82 -7.23 -0.71 -5.62
CA VAL A 82 -7.78 0.47 -6.31
C VAL A 82 -8.02 0.16 -7.79
N ALA A 83 -9.24 0.42 -8.27
CA ALA A 83 -9.61 0.25 -9.67
C ALA A 83 -9.32 1.50 -10.50
N ASP A 84 -9.47 2.69 -9.94
CA ASP A 84 -9.27 3.98 -10.63
C ASP A 84 -8.28 4.85 -9.84
N TRP A 85 -6.99 4.61 -10.07
CA TRP A 85 -5.90 5.40 -9.49
C TRP A 85 -5.95 6.87 -9.89
N PRO A 86 -6.20 7.24 -11.16
CA PRO A 86 -6.40 8.63 -11.53
C PRO A 86 -7.48 9.34 -10.74
N LYS A 87 -8.60 8.68 -10.44
CA LYS A 87 -9.66 9.25 -9.60
C LYS A 87 -9.14 9.49 -8.17
N LEU A 88 -8.47 8.53 -7.56
CA LEU A 88 -7.90 8.67 -6.22
C LEU A 88 -6.94 9.86 -6.13
N TYR A 89 -6.08 10.04 -7.12
CA TYR A 89 -5.15 11.19 -7.13
C TYR A 89 -5.86 12.52 -7.36
N ARG A 90 -6.93 12.56 -8.17
CA ARG A 90 -7.75 13.78 -8.33
C ARG A 90 -8.47 14.13 -7.03
N GLU A 91 -9.00 13.13 -6.29
CA GLU A 91 -9.58 13.36 -4.96
C GLU A 91 -8.53 13.91 -3.99
N ALA A 92 -7.35 13.29 -3.93
CA ALA A 92 -6.27 13.80 -3.09
C ALA A 92 -5.87 15.24 -3.47
N TYR A 93 -5.73 15.53 -4.76
CA TYR A 93 -5.38 16.86 -5.25
C TYR A 93 -6.42 17.91 -4.87
N ARG A 94 -7.73 17.60 -5.03
CA ARG A 94 -8.84 18.48 -4.72
C ARG A 94 -8.92 18.85 -3.24
N HIS A 95 -8.54 17.91 -2.37
CA HIS A 95 -8.67 18.09 -0.92
C HIS A 95 -7.38 18.55 -0.24
N LEU A 96 -6.25 18.52 -0.95
CA LEU A 96 -5.00 19.07 -0.47
C LEU A 96 -4.96 20.59 -0.66
N ARG A 97 -4.45 21.31 0.34
CA ARG A 97 -4.21 22.75 0.25
C ARG A 97 -3.13 23.04 -0.79
N PRO A 98 -3.15 24.22 -1.42
CA PRO A 98 -2.02 24.67 -2.23
C PRO A 98 -0.70 24.60 -1.45
N GLY A 99 0.32 23.96 -2.03
CA GLY A 99 1.61 23.75 -1.38
C GLY A 99 1.68 22.58 -0.41
N ALA A 100 0.60 21.79 -0.27
CA ALA A 100 0.57 20.56 0.51
C ALA A 100 1.14 19.38 -0.28
N TYR A 101 1.34 18.23 0.36
CA TYR A 101 2.03 17.09 -0.21
C TYR A 101 1.18 15.82 -0.23
N ILE A 102 1.35 15.04 -1.29
CA ILE A 102 0.99 13.62 -1.32
C ILE A 102 2.26 12.78 -1.20
N GLU A 103 2.21 11.73 -0.37
CA GLU A 103 3.21 10.67 -0.35
C GLU A 103 2.54 9.34 -0.65
N GLN A 104 3.13 8.59 -1.57
CA GLN A 104 2.71 7.22 -1.84
C GLN A 104 3.87 6.26 -1.69
N VAL A 105 3.62 5.16 -0.98
CA VAL A 105 4.58 4.08 -0.76
C VAL A 105 3.96 2.78 -1.24
N GLU A 106 4.51 2.23 -2.31
CA GLU A 106 4.08 0.95 -2.86
C GLU A 106 5.28 0.05 -3.11
N TRP A 107 5.07 -1.25 -3.08
CA TRP A 107 6.10 -2.18 -3.50
C TRP A 107 5.78 -2.77 -4.87
N SER A 108 6.84 -3.00 -5.63
CA SER A 108 6.71 -3.63 -6.95
C SER A 108 6.30 -5.08 -6.77
N VAL A 109 5.26 -5.51 -7.49
CA VAL A 109 4.85 -6.92 -7.57
C VAL A 109 5.91 -7.76 -8.30
N HIS A 110 6.79 -7.13 -9.07
CA HIS A 110 7.85 -7.80 -9.81
C HIS A 110 9.00 -8.20 -8.89
N ASN A 111 9.07 -9.48 -8.54
CA ASN A 111 10.25 -10.04 -7.88
C ASN A 111 11.42 -10.06 -8.85
N ARG A 112 12.58 -9.58 -8.43
CA ARG A 112 13.79 -9.46 -9.25
C ARG A 112 15.00 -10.07 -8.55
N SER A 113 15.89 -10.66 -9.33
CA SER A 113 17.19 -11.12 -8.87
C SER A 113 18.28 -10.27 -9.50
N GLY A 114 19.19 -9.74 -8.66
CA GLY A 114 20.29 -8.89 -9.15
C GLY A 114 21.34 -9.66 -9.97
N ASN A 115 21.40 -10.98 -9.83
CA ASN A 115 22.33 -11.85 -10.53
C ASN A 115 21.68 -12.74 -11.62
N GLY A 116 20.41 -12.48 -11.96
CA GLY A 116 19.71 -13.22 -13.01
C GLY A 116 19.29 -14.65 -12.65
N THR A 117 19.41 -15.07 -11.39
CA THR A 117 19.06 -16.44 -10.97
C THR A 117 17.55 -16.72 -10.89
N LEU A 118 16.71 -15.69 -10.93
CA LEU A 118 15.27 -15.84 -10.92
C LEU A 118 14.76 -16.17 -12.33
N SER A 119 14.58 -17.47 -12.61
CA SER A 119 14.00 -17.89 -13.88
C SER A 119 12.50 -17.56 -13.96
N PRO A 120 11.92 -17.44 -15.17
CA PRO A 120 10.47 -17.22 -15.34
C PRO A 120 9.60 -18.33 -14.73
N ASN A 121 10.13 -19.54 -14.57
CA ASN A 121 9.44 -20.69 -14.00
C ASN A 121 9.58 -20.77 -12.47
N HIS A 122 10.37 -19.93 -11.85
CA HIS A 122 10.54 -19.89 -10.40
C HIS A 122 9.24 -19.48 -9.71
N THR A 123 8.96 -20.02 -8.55
CA THR A 123 7.72 -19.77 -7.79
C THR A 123 7.46 -18.29 -7.56
N LEU A 124 8.49 -17.49 -7.20
CA LEU A 124 8.36 -16.05 -7.01
C LEU A 124 8.03 -15.30 -8.32
N ALA A 125 8.55 -15.76 -9.47
CA ALA A 125 8.20 -15.18 -10.76
C ALA A 125 6.74 -15.51 -11.14
N LYS A 126 6.31 -16.74 -10.91
CA LYS A 126 4.92 -17.17 -11.11
C LYS A 126 3.95 -16.44 -10.18
N PHE A 127 4.36 -16.16 -8.94
CA PHE A 127 3.57 -15.32 -8.03
C PHE A 127 3.31 -13.95 -8.65
N SER A 128 4.35 -13.25 -9.12
CA SER A 128 4.21 -11.97 -9.79
C SER A 128 3.27 -12.03 -10.99
N GLN A 129 3.45 -13.02 -11.87
CA GLN A 129 2.62 -13.21 -13.07
C GLN A 129 1.15 -13.45 -12.71
N ASN A 130 0.88 -14.28 -11.70
CA ASN A 130 -0.48 -14.57 -11.27
C ASN A 130 -1.14 -13.35 -10.61
N ALA A 131 -0.41 -12.58 -9.79
CA ALA A 131 -0.92 -11.36 -9.21
C ALA A 131 -1.31 -10.33 -10.28
N ILE A 132 -0.45 -10.11 -11.28
CA ILE A 132 -0.73 -9.23 -12.42
C ILE A 132 -1.96 -9.71 -13.20
N ARG A 133 -2.04 -11.02 -13.49
CA ARG A 133 -3.20 -11.61 -14.17
C ARG A 133 -4.49 -11.41 -13.39
N ALA A 134 -4.47 -11.64 -12.08
CA ALA A 134 -5.64 -11.41 -11.22
C ALA A 134 -6.03 -9.93 -11.21
N GLY A 135 -5.07 -9.01 -11.15
CA GLY A 135 -5.30 -7.58 -11.26
C GLY A 135 -5.96 -7.17 -12.58
N THR A 136 -5.49 -7.71 -13.69
CA THR A 136 -6.09 -7.49 -15.01
C THR A 136 -7.55 -7.98 -15.06
N MET A 137 -7.83 -9.16 -14.51
CA MET A 137 -9.18 -9.74 -14.48
C MET A 137 -10.15 -8.95 -13.60
N THR A 138 -9.66 -8.32 -12.53
CA THR A 138 -10.49 -7.55 -11.59
C THR A 138 -10.52 -6.05 -11.88
N GLY A 139 -9.72 -5.57 -12.85
CA GLY A 139 -9.54 -4.14 -13.11
C GLY A 139 -8.77 -3.41 -11.99
N LYS A 140 -8.08 -4.12 -11.11
CA LYS A 140 -7.33 -3.56 -9.98
C LYS A 140 -5.86 -3.89 -10.13
N THR A 141 -5.08 -2.96 -10.66
CA THR A 141 -3.68 -3.21 -10.99
C THR A 141 -2.81 -3.51 -9.77
N PHE A 142 -1.94 -4.51 -9.90
CA PHE A 142 -0.85 -4.76 -8.96
C PHE A 142 0.46 -4.04 -9.36
N GLU A 143 0.49 -3.36 -10.51
CA GLU A 143 1.68 -2.73 -11.07
C GLU A 143 1.73 -1.21 -10.84
N ILE A 144 0.96 -0.69 -9.89
CA ILE A 144 0.89 0.76 -9.63
C ILE A 144 2.25 1.35 -9.27
N ALA A 145 3.12 0.60 -8.58
CA ALA A 145 4.46 1.03 -8.21
C ALA A 145 5.32 1.43 -9.42
N GLU A 146 5.02 0.88 -10.60
CA GLU A 146 5.76 1.18 -11.83
C GLU A 146 5.26 2.47 -12.52
N ASN A 147 4.03 2.91 -12.23
CA ASN A 147 3.34 3.98 -12.96
C ASN A 147 2.89 5.15 -12.09
N MET A 148 2.87 5.01 -10.76
CA MET A 148 2.28 5.99 -9.84
C MET A 148 2.84 7.41 -10.02
N ALA A 149 4.14 7.58 -10.23
CA ALA A 149 4.74 8.90 -10.38
C ALA A 149 4.21 9.65 -11.61
N GLY A 150 3.94 8.94 -12.71
CA GLY A 150 3.31 9.51 -13.91
C GLY A 150 1.87 9.95 -13.63
N LEU A 151 1.07 9.07 -13.04
CA LEU A 151 -0.34 9.33 -12.73
C LEU A 151 -0.52 10.45 -11.70
N ILE A 152 0.39 10.57 -10.73
CA ILE A 152 0.39 11.68 -9.76
C ILE A 152 0.64 13.01 -10.48
N ARG A 153 1.59 13.07 -11.43
CA ARG A 153 1.81 14.29 -12.25
C ARG A 153 0.60 14.61 -13.13
N GLU A 154 -0.03 13.61 -13.73
CA GLU A 154 -1.24 13.79 -14.54
C GLU A 154 -2.42 14.34 -13.73
N ALA A 155 -2.47 14.08 -12.41
CA ALA A 155 -3.47 14.66 -11.51
C ALA A 155 -3.21 16.12 -11.16
N GLY A 156 -2.06 16.71 -11.55
CA GLY A 156 -1.73 18.12 -11.34
C GLY A 156 -0.66 18.38 -10.27
N PHE A 157 -0.10 17.35 -9.65
CA PHE A 157 1.00 17.53 -8.69
C PHE A 157 2.30 17.90 -9.39
N GLU A 158 3.00 18.88 -8.82
CA GLU A 158 4.30 19.35 -9.26
C GLU A 158 5.42 18.74 -8.39
N ASP A 159 6.67 18.89 -8.81
CA ASP A 159 7.85 18.45 -8.06
C ASP A 159 7.81 16.98 -7.58
N VAL A 160 7.22 16.11 -8.39
CA VAL A 160 7.06 14.69 -8.05
C VAL A 160 8.42 13.98 -8.07
N VAL A 161 8.90 13.59 -6.89
CA VAL A 161 10.15 12.87 -6.67
C VAL A 161 9.88 11.40 -6.43
N GLU A 162 10.40 10.53 -7.29
CA GLU A 162 10.34 9.08 -7.11
C GLU A 162 11.65 8.58 -6.50
N LYS A 163 11.54 7.74 -5.44
CA LYS A 163 12.68 7.04 -4.83
C LYS A 163 12.41 5.54 -4.83
N ARG A 164 13.36 4.76 -5.32
CA ARG A 164 13.26 3.30 -5.36
C ARG A 164 14.26 2.68 -4.38
N PHE A 165 13.78 1.78 -3.54
CA PHE A 165 14.58 1.07 -2.55
C PHE A 165 14.57 -0.43 -2.83
N LYS A 166 15.72 -1.09 -2.60
CA LYS A 166 15.77 -2.54 -2.62
C LYS A 166 15.19 -3.08 -1.31
N TRP A 167 14.26 -4.01 -1.45
CA TRP A 167 13.63 -4.68 -0.32
C TRP A 167 13.92 -6.18 -0.39
N PRO A 168 15.02 -6.66 0.24
CA PRO A 168 15.41 -8.05 0.16
C PRO A 168 14.36 -8.98 0.76
N VAL A 169 14.17 -10.16 0.17
CA VAL A 169 13.46 -11.27 0.80
C VAL A 169 14.50 -12.24 1.34
N GLY A 170 14.64 -12.31 2.65
CA GLY A 170 15.63 -13.11 3.35
C GLY A 170 16.93 -12.37 3.71
N PRO A 171 17.69 -12.90 4.69
CA PRO A 171 18.87 -12.25 5.29
C PRO A 171 20.17 -12.47 4.53
N TRP A 172 20.14 -12.48 3.21
CA TRP A 172 21.28 -12.81 2.35
C TRP A 172 22.25 -11.65 2.13
N SER A 173 21.83 -10.39 2.41
CA SER A 173 22.70 -9.22 2.21
C SER A 173 23.87 -9.21 3.18
N THR A 174 25.03 -8.74 2.72
CA THR A 174 26.21 -8.43 3.57
C THR A 174 26.05 -7.12 4.32
N ASP A 175 25.23 -6.18 3.80
CA ASP A 175 24.88 -4.94 4.51
C ASP A 175 23.99 -5.27 5.71
N PRO A 176 24.36 -4.87 6.94
CA PRO A 176 23.61 -5.22 8.15
C PRO A 176 22.15 -4.72 8.14
N LYS A 177 21.92 -3.51 7.61
CA LYS A 177 20.57 -2.92 7.53
C LYS A 177 19.69 -3.67 6.54
N LEU A 178 20.21 -3.96 5.34
CA LEU A 178 19.47 -4.74 4.34
C LEU A 178 19.27 -6.18 4.79
N LYS A 179 20.20 -6.76 5.55
CA LYS A 179 20.07 -8.09 6.14
C LYS A 179 18.93 -8.13 7.16
N GLU A 180 18.82 -7.12 8.02
CA GLU A 180 17.72 -7.00 8.98
C GLU A 180 16.39 -6.79 8.27
N ILE A 181 16.31 -5.86 7.33
CA ILE A 181 15.13 -5.65 6.48
C ILE A 181 14.72 -6.95 5.81
N GLY A 182 15.67 -7.71 5.29
CA GLY A 182 15.42 -8.97 4.63
C GLY A 182 14.82 -10.04 5.55
N ARG A 183 15.21 -10.09 6.83
CA ARG A 183 14.60 -10.98 7.83
C ARG A 183 13.13 -10.63 8.08
N TRP A 184 12.85 -9.35 8.29
CA TRP A 184 11.49 -8.87 8.50
C TRP A 184 10.61 -9.07 7.28
N ASN A 185 11.16 -8.84 6.08
CA ASN A 185 10.42 -9.06 4.85
C ASN A 185 10.15 -10.55 4.60
N LEU A 186 11.09 -11.44 4.91
CA LEU A 186 10.83 -12.90 4.82
C LEU A 186 9.68 -13.30 5.75
N LEU A 187 9.70 -12.85 7.00
CA LEU A 187 8.61 -13.11 7.95
C LEU A 187 7.27 -12.56 7.44
N ASN A 188 7.27 -11.34 6.87
CA ASN A 188 6.09 -10.76 6.24
C ASN A 188 5.55 -11.60 5.07
N TRP A 189 6.45 -12.22 4.28
CA TRP A 189 6.05 -13.16 3.23
C TRP A 189 5.49 -14.46 3.80
N GLU A 190 6.11 -15.04 4.81
CA GLU A 190 5.68 -16.28 5.45
C GLU A 190 4.30 -16.12 6.12
N GLU A 191 4.09 -15.04 6.85
CA GLU A 191 2.83 -14.77 7.54
C GLU A 191 1.73 -14.21 6.62
N GLY A 192 2.10 -13.42 5.60
CA GLY A 192 1.15 -12.69 4.75
C GLY A 192 0.73 -13.44 3.50
N MET A 193 1.54 -14.41 3.02
CA MET A 193 1.36 -15.06 1.72
C MET A 193 -0.05 -15.65 1.56
N GLU A 194 -0.53 -16.38 2.55
CA GLU A 194 -1.85 -16.99 2.48
C GLU A 194 -2.94 -15.94 2.29
N GLY A 195 -2.92 -14.86 3.09
CA GLY A 195 -3.89 -13.77 2.98
C GLY A 195 -3.83 -13.05 1.63
N TRP A 196 -2.63 -12.86 1.08
CA TRP A 196 -2.45 -12.12 -0.18
C TRP A 196 -2.89 -12.94 -1.41
N VAL A 197 -2.73 -14.25 -1.36
CA VAL A 197 -3.01 -15.09 -2.53
C VAL A 197 -4.40 -15.72 -2.51
N MET A 198 -4.99 -15.94 -1.34
CA MET A 198 -6.26 -16.65 -1.20
C MET A 198 -7.35 -16.07 -2.10
N ALA A 199 -7.64 -14.79 -1.97
CA ALA A 199 -8.69 -14.16 -2.77
C ALA A 199 -8.32 -14.12 -4.27
N ALA A 200 -7.09 -13.73 -4.61
CA ALA A 200 -6.64 -13.64 -5.99
C ALA A 200 -6.60 -15.01 -6.68
N TYR A 201 -6.06 -16.03 -6.02
CA TYR A 201 -5.85 -17.33 -6.63
C TYR A 201 -7.13 -18.18 -6.65
N THR A 202 -7.88 -18.23 -5.55
CA THR A 202 -9.07 -19.11 -5.48
C THR A 202 -10.28 -18.48 -6.12
N ARG A 203 -10.56 -17.19 -5.85
CA ARG A 203 -11.79 -16.55 -6.32
C ARG A 203 -11.66 -15.96 -7.72
N VAL A 204 -10.47 -15.45 -8.08
CA VAL A 204 -10.26 -14.79 -9.37
C VAL A 204 -9.66 -15.75 -10.41
N LEU A 205 -8.56 -16.43 -10.07
CA LEU A 205 -7.87 -17.32 -11.00
C LEU A 205 -8.44 -18.75 -11.03
N GLY A 206 -9.29 -19.14 -10.06
CA GLY A 206 -9.83 -20.49 -9.96
C GLY A 206 -8.80 -21.57 -9.68
N VAL A 207 -7.63 -21.19 -9.14
CA VAL A 207 -6.56 -22.12 -8.83
C VAL A 207 -6.77 -22.70 -7.45
N GLY A 208 -6.88 -24.03 -7.33
CA GLY A 208 -6.91 -24.70 -6.02
C GLY A 208 -5.61 -24.47 -5.26
N LEU A 209 -5.70 -24.23 -3.96
CA LEU A 209 -4.54 -24.09 -3.08
C LEU A 209 -3.90 -25.45 -2.81
N TYR A 210 -3.27 -26.02 -3.79
CA TYR A 210 -2.33 -27.11 -3.58
C TYR A 210 -0.92 -26.52 -3.55
N PHE A 211 -0.54 -25.95 -2.41
CA PHE A 211 0.85 -25.66 -2.10
C PHE A 211 1.46 -26.94 -1.51
N TYR A 212 2.24 -27.64 -2.31
CA TYR A 212 3.16 -28.65 -1.86
C TYR A 212 4.55 -28.02 -1.73
#